data_c7b71dba01d8b63b5dd69a3a7f17221e
#
_entry.id   c7b71dba01d8b63b5dd69a3a7f17221e
#
_cell.length_a   1.000
_cell.length_b   1.000
_cell.length_c   1.000
_cell.angle_alpha   90.00
_cell.angle_beta   90.00
_cell.angle_gamma   90.00
#
_symmetry.space_group_name_H-M   'P 1'
#
loop_
_entity.id
_entity.type
_entity.pdbx_description
1 polymer ?
#
loop_
_entity_poly.entity_id
_entity_poly.type
_entity_poly.pdbx_seq_one_letter_code
_entity_poly.pdbx_strand_id
1 'polypeptide(L)'
;QTNMSILEHTEQLTAGETLYINGTLLDDLGLPLYVDGVESVAIVRMLVDGVPVASVQSDAFTGAFSIVYTVPESTASGGHMVEVQFTGGRDWVEPIGIGDSVDPEFYMASSDMINFNVSVPTQILLITATGAVDREDTMTIQGRLLDVVDNPLLDQKIDIYLGGIWMTNVSTDETGLFTAVIPVPADATLGPVVLETQFNGTSFYLPSDSNGTWTIYSKILVDVSVPSPLAVTDTVTITGSVLDNQLQPIAGHVVELKVDGFVLTQVTTGADGTFSYDWTVQDFFDFG
;
A
#
# COMPACT_ATOMS: atom_id res chain seq x y z
N GLN A 1 -13.21 23.62 45.25
CA GLN A 1 -12.49 22.67 44.43
C GLN A 1 -13.26 22.45 43.13
N THR A 2 -12.63 22.15 42.04
CA THR A 2 -13.27 21.81 40.77
C THR A 2 -13.02 20.36 40.40
N ASN A 3 -13.91 19.78 39.63
CA ASN A 3 -13.81 18.43 39.10
C ASN A 3 -14.02 18.44 37.58
N MET A 4 -12.99 18.09 36.85
CA MET A 4 -13.02 17.86 35.39
C MET A 4 -13.27 16.38 35.17
N SER A 5 -14.14 16.05 34.22
CA SER A 5 -14.40 14.65 33.85
C SER A 5 -14.69 14.53 32.36
N ILE A 6 -13.94 13.69 31.66
CA ILE A 6 -14.22 13.28 30.30
C ILE A 6 -15.20 12.10 30.37
N LEU A 7 -16.35 12.24 29.71
CA LEU A 7 -17.42 11.25 29.71
C LEU A 7 -17.40 10.35 28.50
N GLU A 8 -17.08 10.91 27.35
CA GLU A 8 -17.03 10.20 26.07
C GLU A 8 -15.88 10.71 25.21
N HIS A 9 -15.22 9.83 24.50
CA HIS A 9 -14.17 10.16 23.54
C HIS A 9 -14.06 9.09 22.46
N THR A 10 -13.40 9.44 21.36
CA THR A 10 -13.02 8.50 20.30
C THR A 10 -11.72 7.81 20.71
N GLU A 11 -11.72 6.47 20.78
CA GLU A 11 -10.55 5.70 21.24
C GLU A 11 -9.54 5.40 20.13
N GLN A 12 -10.02 5.29 18.88
CA GLN A 12 -9.19 4.98 17.72
C GLN A 12 -9.59 5.81 16.52
N LEU A 13 -8.59 6.35 15.82
CA LEU A 13 -8.73 7.26 14.69
C LEU A 13 -7.71 6.95 13.60
N THR A 14 -8.04 7.31 12.39
CA THR A 14 -7.06 7.44 11.31
C THR A 14 -6.52 8.88 11.29
N ALA A 15 -5.25 9.06 10.98
CA ALA A 15 -4.69 10.40 10.74
C ALA A 15 -5.55 11.16 9.71
N GLY A 16 -5.88 12.41 10.01
CA GLY A 16 -6.84 13.22 9.25
C GLY A 16 -8.29 13.15 9.75
N GLU A 17 -8.66 12.18 10.60
CA GLU A 17 -10.00 12.09 11.19
C GLU A 17 -10.18 13.01 12.40
N THR A 18 -11.42 13.09 12.87
CA THR A 18 -11.81 14.01 13.92
C THR A 18 -12.00 13.29 15.26
N LEU A 19 -11.28 13.75 16.27
CA LEU A 19 -11.42 13.38 17.68
C LEU A 19 -12.56 14.19 18.32
N TYR A 20 -13.49 13.48 18.93
CA TYR A 20 -14.58 14.05 19.69
C TYR A 20 -14.38 13.76 21.18
N ILE A 21 -14.50 14.81 22.01
CA ILE A 21 -14.39 14.71 23.46
C ILE A 21 -15.56 15.45 24.08
N ASN A 22 -16.35 14.75 24.88
CA ASN A 22 -17.44 15.32 25.68
C ASN A 22 -17.12 15.14 27.16
N GLY A 23 -17.39 16.17 27.96
CA GLY A 23 -17.11 16.11 29.38
C GLY A 23 -17.88 17.17 30.18
N THR A 24 -17.56 17.22 31.46
CA THR A 24 -18.13 18.21 32.40
C THR A 24 -17.07 18.82 33.27
N LEU A 25 -17.25 20.09 33.60
CA LEU A 25 -16.47 20.83 34.59
C LEU A 25 -17.45 21.32 35.68
N LEU A 26 -17.33 20.77 36.85
CA LEU A 26 -18.24 21.03 37.98
C LEU A 26 -17.45 21.46 39.22
N ASP A 27 -18.15 22.01 40.20
CA ASP A 27 -17.59 22.25 41.54
C ASP A 27 -17.56 20.95 42.39
N ASP A 28 -17.12 21.05 43.63
CA ASP A 28 -17.03 19.91 44.56
C ASP A 28 -18.39 19.44 45.10
N LEU A 29 -19.45 20.15 44.78
CA LEU A 29 -20.85 19.75 45.05
C LEU A 29 -21.55 19.12 43.84
N GLY A 30 -20.81 19.05 42.67
CA GLY A 30 -21.36 18.52 41.42
C GLY A 30 -22.26 19.53 40.69
N LEU A 31 -22.13 20.81 40.95
CA LEU A 31 -22.88 21.88 40.31
C LEU A 31 -22.00 22.62 39.27
N PRO A 32 -22.62 23.23 38.25
CA PRO A 32 -21.91 24.12 37.34
C PRO A 32 -21.22 25.26 38.09
N LEU A 33 -20.14 25.82 37.51
CA LEU A 33 -19.36 26.85 38.18
C LEU A 33 -20.17 28.16 38.29
N TYR A 34 -20.20 28.74 39.49
CA TYR A 34 -20.88 29.99 39.79
C TYR A 34 -19.87 31.02 40.28
N VAL A 35 -20.02 32.24 39.76
CA VAL A 35 -19.30 33.41 40.28
C VAL A 35 -20.30 34.41 40.79
N ASP A 36 -20.23 34.75 42.08
CA ASP A 36 -21.14 35.69 42.77
C ASP A 36 -22.64 35.37 42.58
N GLY A 37 -23.00 34.08 42.48
CA GLY A 37 -24.39 33.66 42.31
C GLY A 37 -24.90 33.78 40.85
N VAL A 38 -24.00 34.04 39.90
CA VAL A 38 -24.28 34.06 38.47
C VAL A 38 -23.65 32.85 37.82
N GLU A 39 -24.40 32.17 36.95
CA GLU A 39 -23.91 31.11 36.11
C GLU A 39 -22.79 31.62 35.21
N SER A 40 -21.65 30.92 35.21
CA SER A 40 -20.44 31.37 34.53
C SER A 40 -19.92 30.30 33.59
N VAL A 41 -19.31 30.73 32.49
CA VAL A 41 -18.66 29.85 31.57
C VAL A 41 -17.14 29.82 31.83
N ALA A 42 -16.60 28.63 31.91
CA ALA A 42 -15.16 28.44 32.07
C ALA A 42 -14.51 28.06 30.73
N ILE A 43 -13.26 28.43 30.57
CA ILE A 43 -12.47 28.01 29.40
C ILE A 43 -11.83 26.68 29.72
N VAL A 44 -12.22 25.66 28.93
CA VAL A 44 -11.65 24.30 28.96
C VAL A 44 -10.65 24.21 27.82
N ARG A 45 -9.40 23.86 28.14
CA ARG A 45 -8.32 23.68 27.16
C ARG A 45 -8.03 22.22 26.95
N MET A 46 -7.71 21.88 25.71
CA MET A 46 -7.27 20.55 25.32
C MET A 46 -5.81 20.60 24.87
N LEU A 47 -5.02 19.68 25.39
CA LEU A 47 -3.65 19.41 24.96
C LEU A 47 -3.56 18.00 24.39
N VAL A 48 -2.80 17.83 23.33
CA VAL A 48 -2.39 16.53 22.80
C VAL A 48 -0.89 16.42 22.98
N ASP A 49 -0.44 15.38 23.68
CA ASP A 49 0.97 15.15 24.03
C ASP A 49 1.63 16.37 24.67
N GLY A 50 0.87 17.08 25.51
CA GLY A 50 1.31 18.29 26.20
C GLY A 50 1.28 19.57 25.35
N VAL A 51 0.86 19.52 24.08
CA VAL A 51 0.75 20.69 23.19
C VAL A 51 -0.68 21.18 23.17
N PRO A 52 -0.99 22.47 23.50
CA PRO A 52 -2.33 23.02 23.40
C PRO A 52 -2.82 23.04 21.95
N VAL A 53 -4.01 22.43 21.70
CA VAL A 53 -4.56 22.29 20.35
C VAL A 53 -5.95 22.86 20.19
N ALA A 54 -6.74 22.99 21.27
CA ALA A 54 -8.08 23.53 21.24
C ALA A 54 -8.47 24.17 22.57
N SER A 55 -9.49 25.04 22.54
CA SER A 55 -10.18 25.54 23.74
C SER A 55 -11.65 25.77 23.43
N VAL A 56 -12.49 25.48 24.42
CA VAL A 56 -13.94 25.69 24.32
C VAL A 56 -14.46 26.29 25.63
N GLN A 57 -15.66 26.84 25.60
CA GLN A 57 -16.38 27.28 26.81
C GLN A 57 -17.24 26.13 27.33
N SER A 58 -17.32 25.99 28.66
CA SER A 58 -18.31 25.13 29.31
C SER A 58 -19.70 25.76 29.21
N ASP A 59 -20.73 24.91 29.19
CA ASP A 59 -22.11 25.37 29.32
C ASP A 59 -22.35 25.88 30.75
N ALA A 60 -22.92 27.09 30.88
CA ALA A 60 -23.11 27.78 32.15
C ALA A 60 -24.09 27.08 33.08
N PHE A 61 -25.04 26.30 32.55
CA PHE A 61 -26.13 25.65 33.32
C PHE A 61 -25.83 24.21 33.70
N THR A 62 -25.00 23.54 32.90
CA THR A 62 -24.68 22.11 33.07
C THR A 62 -23.24 21.83 33.36
N GLY A 63 -22.34 22.80 33.12
CA GLY A 63 -20.90 22.62 33.14
C GLY A 63 -20.36 21.73 31.99
N ALA A 64 -21.23 21.31 31.07
CA ALA A 64 -20.84 20.45 29.96
C ALA A 64 -19.93 21.18 28.94
N PHE A 65 -19.03 20.44 28.31
CA PHE A 65 -18.21 20.91 27.19
C PHE A 65 -18.10 19.84 26.11
N SER A 66 -17.91 20.30 24.87
CA SER A 66 -17.64 19.43 23.73
C SER A 66 -16.49 20.00 22.92
N ILE A 67 -15.45 19.19 22.69
CA ILE A 67 -14.29 19.55 21.90
C ILE A 67 -14.26 18.69 20.65
N VAL A 68 -14.03 19.36 19.51
CA VAL A 68 -13.87 18.74 18.20
C VAL A 68 -12.47 19.11 17.70
N TYR A 69 -11.64 18.12 17.42
CA TYR A 69 -10.26 18.32 16.98
C TYR A 69 -9.93 17.40 15.81
N THR A 70 -9.53 17.97 14.67
CA THR A 70 -9.04 17.18 13.54
C THR A 70 -7.59 16.82 13.77
N VAL A 71 -7.31 15.51 13.87
CA VAL A 71 -5.95 14.98 14.02
C VAL A 71 -5.18 15.24 12.72
N PRO A 72 -4.02 15.94 12.75
CA PRO A 72 -3.25 16.20 11.54
C PRO A 72 -2.83 14.92 10.82
N GLU A 73 -2.79 14.92 9.48
CA GLU A 73 -2.28 13.80 8.67
C GLU A 73 -0.83 13.45 8.99
N SER A 74 -0.05 14.43 9.46
CA SER A 74 1.34 14.26 9.88
C SER A 74 1.51 13.73 11.31
N THR A 75 0.41 13.41 12.01
CA THR A 75 0.48 12.84 13.36
C THR A 75 1.10 11.44 13.28
N ALA A 76 2.06 11.17 14.17
CA ALA A 76 2.71 9.87 14.23
C ALA A 76 1.68 8.76 14.53
N SER A 77 1.92 7.57 14.01
CA SER A 77 1.11 6.39 14.37
C SER A 77 1.38 5.99 15.82
N GLY A 78 0.36 5.49 16.52
CA GLY A 78 0.50 4.97 17.88
C GLY A 78 -0.44 5.61 18.89
N GLY A 79 -0.09 5.45 20.17
CA GLY A 79 -0.85 5.99 21.28
C GLY A 79 -0.49 7.45 21.56
N HIS A 80 -1.51 8.29 21.69
CA HIS A 80 -1.42 9.70 22.05
C HIS A 80 -2.21 10.00 23.30
N MET A 81 -1.74 10.94 24.09
CA MET A 81 -2.40 11.36 25.32
C MET A 81 -3.12 12.69 25.12
N VAL A 82 -4.38 12.74 25.51
CA VAL A 82 -5.13 13.99 25.64
C VAL A 82 -5.25 14.36 27.09
N GLU A 83 -4.94 15.60 27.42
CA GLU A 83 -5.30 16.25 28.68
C GLU A 83 -6.32 17.35 28.39
N VAL A 84 -7.44 17.30 29.11
CA VAL A 84 -8.40 18.39 29.15
C VAL A 84 -8.26 19.09 30.49
N GLN A 85 -8.04 20.42 30.48
CA GLN A 85 -7.73 21.16 31.70
C GLN A 85 -8.49 22.47 31.82
N PHE A 86 -8.79 22.81 33.06
CA PHE A 86 -9.20 24.13 33.53
C PHE A 86 -8.10 24.66 34.45
N THR A 87 -7.48 25.80 34.15
CA THR A 87 -6.32 26.32 34.90
C THR A 87 -6.69 27.14 36.13
N GLY A 88 -7.99 27.23 36.44
CA GLY A 88 -8.47 27.96 37.61
C GLY A 88 -8.68 29.45 37.31
N GLY A 89 -8.69 30.27 38.33
CA GLY A 89 -9.11 31.65 38.41
C GLY A 89 -8.85 32.67 37.32
N ARG A 90 -8.17 32.32 36.24
CA ARG A 90 -7.91 33.23 35.09
C ARG A 90 -8.56 32.82 33.77
N ASP A 91 -9.21 31.67 33.74
CA ASP A 91 -9.81 31.11 32.52
C ASP A 91 -11.34 31.31 32.47
N TRP A 92 -11.77 32.54 32.79
CA TRP A 92 -13.17 32.93 32.79
C TRP A 92 -13.47 33.88 31.63
N VAL A 93 -14.69 33.79 31.11
CA VAL A 93 -15.29 34.84 30.29
C VAL A 93 -16.15 35.69 31.21
N GLU A 94 -15.78 36.94 31.43
CA GLU A 94 -16.58 37.86 32.28
C GLU A 94 -18.01 37.97 31.74
N PRO A 95 -19.05 37.87 32.64
CA PRO A 95 -20.42 38.12 32.25
C PRO A 95 -20.54 39.57 31.79
N ILE A 96 -21.10 39.80 30.60
CA ILE A 96 -21.28 41.14 30.05
C ILE A 96 -22.22 41.96 30.99
N GLY A 97 -21.67 42.89 31.75
CA GLY A 97 -22.44 43.95 32.38
C GLY A 97 -22.41 44.04 33.92
N ILE A 98 -21.55 43.30 34.63
CA ILE A 98 -21.36 43.49 36.06
C ILE A 98 -20.02 44.12 36.32
N GLY A 99 -20.02 45.39 36.61
CA GLY A 99 -18.84 46.25 36.71
C GLY A 99 -18.11 46.22 38.06
N ASP A 100 -17.92 45.05 38.67
CA ASP A 100 -16.98 44.91 39.79
C ASP A 100 -16.24 43.58 39.63
N SER A 101 -14.92 43.61 39.78
CA SER A 101 -13.99 42.52 39.68
C SER A 101 -14.38 41.40 40.60
N VAL A 102 -15.09 40.41 40.09
CA VAL A 102 -15.22 39.11 40.75
C VAL A 102 -13.83 38.48 40.75
N ASP A 103 -13.30 38.22 41.91
CA ASP A 103 -12.00 37.62 42.05
C ASP A 103 -12.09 36.13 41.61
N PRO A 104 -11.55 35.74 40.45
CA PRO A 104 -11.64 34.37 39.93
C PRO A 104 -10.77 33.38 40.72
N GLU A 105 -10.16 33.78 41.81
CA GLU A 105 -9.28 32.95 42.63
C GLU A 105 -9.99 31.85 43.42
N PHE A 106 -11.34 31.76 43.38
CA PHE A 106 -12.09 30.80 44.21
C PHE A 106 -12.09 29.36 43.66
N TYR A 107 -11.84 29.19 42.38
CA TYR A 107 -11.82 27.84 41.76
C TYR A 107 -10.38 27.38 41.47
N MET A 108 -10.05 26.17 41.95
CA MET A 108 -8.77 25.56 41.74
C MET A 108 -8.73 24.94 40.33
N ALA A 109 -7.50 24.78 39.80
CA ALA A 109 -7.29 24.05 38.57
C ALA A 109 -7.73 22.57 38.68
N SER A 110 -8.20 22.00 37.61
CA SER A 110 -8.48 20.57 37.46
C SER A 110 -8.23 20.10 36.05
N SER A 111 -7.89 18.83 35.90
CA SER A 111 -7.70 18.20 34.60
C SER A 111 -8.17 16.74 34.63
N ASP A 112 -8.43 16.20 33.45
CA ASP A 112 -8.67 14.78 33.22
C ASP A 112 -7.93 14.33 31.95
N MET A 113 -7.53 13.06 31.87
CA MET A 113 -6.68 12.52 30.83
C MET A 113 -7.25 11.24 30.25
N ILE A 114 -7.12 11.12 28.93
CA ILE A 114 -7.44 9.91 28.18
C ILE A 114 -6.31 9.60 27.18
N ASN A 115 -6.30 8.37 26.68
CA ASN A 115 -5.49 7.97 25.56
C ASN A 115 -6.35 7.65 24.34
N PHE A 116 -5.84 7.95 23.15
CA PHE A 116 -6.40 7.50 21.90
C PHE A 116 -5.28 6.99 20.98
N ASN A 117 -5.63 6.14 20.02
CA ASN A 117 -4.68 5.57 19.08
C ASN A 117 -4.89 6.16 17.69
N VAL A 118 -3.78 6.47 17.00
CA VAL A 118 -3.79 6.93 15.62
C VAL A 118 -3.23 5.83 14.72
N SER A 119 -4.01 5.44 13.72
CA SER A 119 -3.57 4.61 12.61
C SER A 119 -3.24 5.49 11.40
N VAL A 120 -2.21 5.13 10.65
CA VAL A 120 -1.75 5.90 9.49
C VAL A 120 -2.02 5.10 8.21
N PRO A 121 -2.70 5.66 7.21
CA PRO A 121 -2.83 5.03 5.91
C PRO A 121 -1.47 4.84 5.24
N THR A 122 -1.36 3.80 4.42
CA THR A 122 -0.13 3.46 3.71
C THR A 122 -0.35 3.36 2.21
N GLN A 123 0.73 3.38 1.44
CA GLN A 123 0.71 3.15 0.01
C GLN A 123 1.90 2.29 -0.44
N ILE A 124 1.66 1.39 -1.38
CA ILE A 124 2.71 0.65 -2.08
C ILE A 124 2.94 1.30 -3.44
N LEU A 125 4.17 1.74 -3.69
CA LEU A 125 4.63 2.24 -4.99
C LEU A 125 5.47 1.15 -5.68
N LEU A 126 4.89 0.48 -6.69
CA LEU A 126 5.63 -0.49 -7.49
C LEU A 126 6.60 0.22 -8.44
N ILE A 127 7.90 -0.11 -8.35
CA ILE A 127 8.95 0.37 -9.26
C ILE A 127 8.96 -0.50 -10.52
N THR A 128 8.78 -1.82 -10.37
CA THR A 128 8.74 -2.79 -11.47
C THR A 128 7.31 -3.28 -11.73
N ALA A 129 6.38 -2.32 -11.98
CA ALA A 129 4.97 -2.63 -12.19
C ALA A 129 4.67 -3.43 -13.45
N THR A 130 5.56 -3.38 -14.45
CA THR A 130 5.42 -4.09 -15.73
C THR A 130 6.71 -4.75 -16.15
N GLY A 131 6.61 -5.88 -16.85
CA GLY A 131 7.76 -6.60 -17.35
C GLY A 131 7.37 -7.81 -18.19
N ALA A 132 8.40 -8.53 -18.64
CA ALA A 132 8.28 -9.77 -19.37
C ALA A 132 9.29 -10.78 -18.84
N VAL A 133 8.92 -12.05 -18.79
CA VAL A 133 9.75 -13.13 -18.27
C VAL A 133 9.39 -14.44 -18.95
N ASP A 134 10.35 -15.32 -19.14
CA ASP A 134 10.07 -16.69 -19.61
C ASP A 134 9.72 -17.59 -18.42
N ARG A 135 8.94 -18.64 -18.69
CA ARG A 135 8.79 -19.76 -17.75
C ARG A 135 10.17 -20.28 -17.33
N GLU A 136 10.29 -20.74 -16.07
CA GLU A 136 11.53 -21.26 -15.46
C GLU A 136 12.65 -20.24 -15.27
N ASP A 137 12.46 -18.98 -15.70
CA ASP A 137 13.33 -17.87 -15.35
C ASP A 137 12.86 -17.18 -14.05
N THR A 138 13.58 -16.16 -13.63
CA THR A 138 13.24 -15.39 -12.43
C THR A 138 12.83 -13.97 -12.80
N MET A 139 11.82 -13.45 -12.11
CA MET A 139 11.43 -12.05 -12.17
C MET A 139 11.89 -11.32 -10.90
N THR A 140 12.35 -10.09 -11.05
CA THR A 140 12.71 -9.24 -9.91
C THR A 140 11.66 -8.15 -9.74
N ILE A 141 11.02 -8.13 -8.59
CA ILE A 141 9.99 -7.17 -8.21
C ILE A 141 10.57 -6.21 -7.20
N GLN A 142 10.39 -4.91 -7.45
CA GLN A 142 10.80 -3.85 -6.54
C GLN A 142 9.65 -2.86 -6.33
N GLY A 143 9.54 -2.37 -5.12
CA GLY A 143 8.58 -1.33 -4.74
C GLY A 143 8.97 -0.70 -3.42
N ARG A 144 8.19 0.31 -3.01
CA ARG A 144 8.33 0.97 -1.72
C ARG A 144 7.01 0.96 -0.99
N LEU A 145 7.07 0.76 0.32
CA LEU A 145 5.95 0.99 1.24
C LEU A 145 6.21 2.30 2.00
N LEU A 146 5.26 3.22 1.87
CA LEU A 146 5.31 4.55 2.47
C LEU A 146 4.02 4.82 3.24
N ASP A 147 4.04 5.76 4.16
CA ASP A 147 2.83 6.36 4.71
C ASP A 147 2.29 7.47 3.79
N VAL A 148 1.17 8.10 4.15
CA VAL A 148 0.50 9.14 3.35
C VAL A 148 1.28 10.46 3.26
N VAL A 149 2.32 10.64 4.07
CA VAL A 149 3.22 11.80 4.03
C VAL A 149 4.61 11.43 3.52
N ASP A 150 4.70 10.31 2.78
CA ASP A 150 5.88 9.78 2.11
C ASP A 150 7.03 9.33 3.05
N ASN A 151 6.75 9.06 4.34
CA ASN A 151 7.75 8.44 5.21
C ASN A 151 7.88 6.94 4.90
N PRO A 152 9.11 6.43 4.78
CA PRO A 152 9.35 5.01 4.52
C PRO A 152 9.02 4.15 5.76
N LEU A 153 8.42 3.00 5.53
CA LEU A 153 8.11 2.04 6.58
C LEU A 153 9.10 0.88 6.56
N LEU A 154 9.92 0.80 7.63
CA LEU A 154 10.93 -0.24 7.84
C LEU A 154 10.31 -1.53 8.39
N ASP A 155 10.91 -2.67 8.04
CA ASP A 155 10.59 -4.02 8.56
C ASP A 155 9.12 -4.46 8.36
N GLN A 156 8.42 -3.88 7.37
CA GLN A 156 7.07 -4.27 7.04
C GLN A 156 7.04 -5.41 6.02
N LYS A 157 6.16 -6.38 6.25
CA LYS A 157 6.05 -7.56 5.42
C LYS A 157 5.12 -7.31 4.24
N ILE A 158 5.65 -7.53 3.03
CA ILE A 158 4.91 -7.42 1.77
C ILE A 158 4.68 -8.83 1.21
N ASP A 159 3.44 -9.23 1.06
CA ASP A 159 3.04 -10.44 0.35
C ASP A 159 2.96 -10.18 -1.15
N ILE A 160 3.41 -11.14 -1.96
CA ILE A 160 3.48 -11.01 -3.42
C ILE A 160 2.76 -12.18 -4.07
N TYR A 161 1.86 -11.85 -5.00
CA TYR A 161 1.03 -12.79 -5.73
C TYR A 161 1.25 -12.62 -7.24
N LEU A 162 1.19 -13.72 -7.97
CA LEU A 162 1.24 -13.75 -9.43
C LEU A 162 0.03 -14.52 -9.95
N GLY A 163 -0.85 -13.84 -10.69
CA GLY A 163 -2.10 -14.45 -11.17
C GLY A 163 -3.02 -14.92 -10.03
N GLY A 164 -3.01 -14.23 -8.88
CA GLY A 164 -3.77 -14.60 -7.69
C GLY A 164 -3.15 -15.71 -6.84
N ILE A 165 -1.99 -16.26 -7.26
CA ILE A 165 -1.27 -17.30 -6.50
C ILE A 165 -0.21 -16.62 -5.63
N TRP A 166 -0.21 -16.91 -4.32
CA TRP A 166 0.83 -16.44 -3.41
C TRP A 166 2.19 -17.03 -3.79
N MET A 167 3.20 -16.18 -3.95
CA MET A 167 4.54 -16.56 -4.38
C MET A 167 5.55 -16.50 -3.24
N THR A 168 5.59 -15.37 -2.53
CA THR A 168 6.56 -15.11 -1.47
C THR A 168 6.17 -13.90 -0.65
N ASN A 169 6.94 -13.61 0.40
CA ASN A 169 6.91 -12.34 1.09
C ASN A 169 8.34 -11.83 1.32
N VAL A 170 8.46 -10.52 1.44
CA VAL A 170 9.72 -9.81 1.70
C VAL A 170 9.50 -8.70 2.70
N SER A 171 10.54 -8.28 3.42
CA SER A 171 10.48 -7.12 4.32
C SER A 171 11.04 -5.88 3.64
N THR A 172 10.52 -4.72 4.04
CA THR A 172 11.03 -3.41 3.61
C THR A 172 12.30 -3.04 4.40
N ASP A 173 13.21 -2.32 3.77
CA ASP A 173 14.41 -1.75 4.38
C ASP A 173 14.17 -0.35 4.99
N GLU A 174 15.24 0.31 5.48
CA GLU A 174 15.19 1.66 6.07
C GLU A 174 14.64 2.75 5.13
N THR A 175 14.65 2.51 3.82
CA THR A 175 14.09 3.41 2.80
C THR A 175 12.70 3.01 2.35
N GLY A 176 12.07 2.04 3.04
CA GLY A 176 10.80 1.44 2.67
C GLY A 176 10.88 0.55 1.41
N LEU A 177 12.07 0.36 0.84
CA LEU A 177 12.27 -0.46 -0.36
C LEU A 177 12.13 -1.94 -0.01
N PHE A 178 11.42 -2.67 -0.87
CA PHE A 178 11.42 -4.13 -0.89
C PHE A 178 11.89 -4.64 -2.25
N THR A 179 12.56 -5.78 -2.25
CA THR A 179 13.00 -6.49 -3.45
C THR A 179 12.74 -7.98 -3.31
N ALA A 180 11.99 -8.54 -4.24
CA ALA A 180 11.72 -9.96 -4.33
C ALA A 180 12.25 -10.53 -5.63
N VAL A 181 12.89 -11.70 -5.56
CA VAL A 181 13.26 -12.51 -6.72
C VAL A 181 12.35 -13.74 -6.73
N ILE A 182 11.52 -13.86 -7.74
CA ILE A 182 10.45 -14.87 -7.83
C ILE A 182 10.74 -15.79 -9.01
N PRO A 183 10.89 -17.10 -8.79
CA PRO A 183 10.96 -18.07 -9.88
C PRO A 183 9.58 -18.20 -10.54
N VAL A 184 9.54 -18.12 -11.87
CA VAL A 184 8.31 -18.35 -12.63
C VAL A 184 8.12 -19.85 -12.83
N PRO A 185 6.99 -20.43 -12.39
CA PRO A 185 6.74 -21.86 -12.53
C PRO A 185 6.78 -22.34 -13.99
N ALA A 186 7.22 -23.58 -14.22
CA ALA A 186 7.24 -24.18 -15.57
C ALA A 186 5.83 -24.30 -16.19
N ASP A 187 4.80 -24.43 -15.35
CA ASP A 187 3.38 -24.53 -15.74
C ASP A 187 2.62 -23.21 -15.62
N ALA A 188 3.31 -22.08 -15.41
CA ALA A 188 2.65 -20.77 -15.35
C ALA A 188 1.86 -20.49 -16.63
N THR A 189 0.70 -19.87 -16.50
CA THR A 189 -0.13 -19.48 -17.65
C THR A 189 0.60 -18.47 -18.53
N LEU A 190 0.67 -18.74 -19.84
CA LEU A 190 1.29 -17.82 -20.80
C LEU A 190 0.42 -16.58 -21.06
N GLY A 191 1.08 -15.48 -21.38
CA GLY A 191 0.43 -14.21 -21.67
C GLY A 191 0.44 -13.23 -20.50
N PRO A 192 -0.41 -12.21 -20.54
CA PRO A 192 -0.49 -11.20 -19.46
C PRO A 192 -0.99 -11.83 -18.15
N VAL A 193 -0.29 -11.54 -17.07
CA VAL A 193 -0.63 -11.97 -15.71
C VAL A 193 -0.56 -10.78 -14.75
N VAL A 194 -1.47 -10.73 -13.81
CA VAL A 194 -1.47 -9.68 -12.77
C VAL A 194 -0.43 -10.02 -11.72
N LEU A 195 0.49 -9.08 -11.47
CA LEU A 195 1.32 -9.04 -10.28
C LEU A 195 0.59 -8.22 -9.22
N GLU A 196 0.41 -8.77 -8.03
CA GLU A 196 -0.20 -8.08 -6.90
C GLU A 196 0.78 -8.08 -5.73
N THR A 197 0.92 -6.93 -5.07
CA THR A 197 1.69 -6.77 -3.84
C THR A 197 0.77 -6.25 -2.76
N GLN A 198 0.83 -6.85 -1.57
CA GLN A 198 -0.08 -6.55 -0.48
C GLN A 198 0.67 -6.35 0.84
N PHE A 199 0.36 -5.26 1.50
CA PHE A 199 0.67 -5.01 2.90
C PHE A 199 -0.60 -5.19 3.72
N ASN A 200 -0.60 -6.13 4.65
CA ASN A 200 -1.79 -6.48 5.45
C ASN A 200 -2.08 -5.51 6.59
N GLY A 201 -1.24 -4.49 6.76
CA GLY A 201 -1.35 -3.56 7.87
C GLY A 201 -0.80 -4.10 9.19
N THR A 202 -0.80 -3.22 10.19
CA THR A 202 -0.46 -3.50 11.59
C THR A 202 -1.45 -2.81 12.52
N SER A 203 -1.19 -2.79 13.82
CA SER A 203 -2.01 -2.01 14.78
C SER A 203 -1.96 -0.50 14.50
N PHE A 204 -0.93 -0.02 13.78
CA PHE A 204 -0.68 1.41 13.59
C PHE A 204 -0.68 1.85 12.12
N TYR A 205 -0.59 0.91 11.20
CA TYR A 205 -0.57 1.16 9.76
C TYR A 205 -1.71 0.43 9.09
N LEU A 206 -2.51 1.14 8.30
CA LEU A 206 -3.60 0.55 7.54
C LEU A 206 -3.05 -0.29 6.37
N PRO A 207 -3.79 -1.33 5.94
CA PRO A 207 -3.38 -2.15 4.80
C PRO A 207 -3.38 -1.34 3.49
N SER A 208 -2.54 -1.79 2.56
CA SER A 208 -2.49 -1.24 1.19
C SER A 208 -2.07 -2.31 0.20
N ASP A 209 -2.44 -2.14 -1.06
CA ASP A 209 -2.07 -3.01 -2.17
C ASP A 209 -1.64 -2.19 -3.40
N SER A 210 -0.95 -2.87 -4.31
CA SER A 210 -0.60 -2.30 -5.61
C SER A 210 -0.46 -3.41 -6.65
N ASN A 211 -0.89 -3.12 -7.87
CA ASN A 211 -0.95 -4.08 -8.96
C ASN A 211 -0.07 -3.67 -10.13
N GLY A 212 0.50 -4.67 -10.80
CA GLY A 212 1.24 -4.53 -12.04
C GLY A 212 0.80 -5.59 -13.05
N THR A 213 1.33 -5.52 -14.26
CA THR A 213 1.08 -6.53 -15.30
C THR A 213 2.39 -7.01 -15.87
N TRP A 214 2.61 -8.32 -15.82
CA TRP A 214 3.74 -8.98 -16.43
C TRP A 214 3.27 -9.91 -17.55
N THR A 215 4.13 -10.12 -18.55
CA THR A 215 3.82 -11.08 -19.62
C THR A 215 4.75 -12.28 -19.48
N ILE A 216 4.15 -13.47 -19.36
CA ILE A 216 4.91 -14.72 -19.28
C ILE A 216 4.98 -15.34 -20.67
N TYR A 217 6.20 -15.63 -21.10
CA TYR A 217 6.50 -16.30 -22.36
C TYR A 217 6.95 -17.75 -22.12
N SER A 218 6.85 -18.56 -23.16
CA SER A 218 7.49 -19.87 -23.23
C SER A 218 8.76 -19.78 -24.06
N LYS A 219 9.83 -20.43 -23.63
CA LYS A 219 10.99 -20.69 -24.48
C LYS A 219 10.57 -21.66 -25.59
N ILE A 220 11.00 -21.38 -26.81
CA ILE A 220 10.71 -22.20 -27.97
C ILE A 220 11.93 -23.05 -28.31
N LEU A 221 11.68 -24.37 -28.48
CA LEU A 221 12.66 -25.33 -29.00
C LEU A 221 12.34 -25.61 -30.45
N VAL A 222 13.27 -25.33 -31.35
CA VAL A 222 13.16 -25.63 -32.76
C VAL A 222 14.19 -26.70 -33.12
N ASP A 223 13.71 -27.82 -33.65
CA ASP A 223 14.54 -28.88 -34.19
C ASP A 223 14.38 -28.95 -35.71
N VAL A 224 15.48 -29.14 -36.43
CA VAL A 224 15.48 -29.20 -37.88
C VAL A 224 16.35 -30.39 -38.32
N SER A 225 15.84 -31.17 -39.22
CA SER A 225 16.54 -32.29 -39.83
C SER A 225 16.59 -32.17 -41.35
N VAL A 226 17.77 -32.33 -41.89
CA VAL A 226 18.02 -32.36 -43.34
C VAL A 226 18.87 -33.60 -43.64
N PRO A 227 18.50 -34.40 -44.65
CA PRO A 227 19.32 -35.53 -45.10
C PRO A 227 20.71 -35.05 -45.57
N SER A 228 21.74 -35.87 -45.33
CA SER A 228 23.15 -35.56 -45.71
C SER A 228 23.89 -36.84 -46.08
N PRO A 229 24.81 -36.87 -47.12
CA PRO A 229 25.22 -35.75 -47.97
C PRO A 229 24.18 -35.42 -49.07
N LEU A 230 24.27 -34.19 -49.60
CA LEU A 230 23.43 -33.69 -50.69
C LEU A 230 24.28 -33.40 -51.92
N ALA A 231 23.72 -33.63 -53.11
CA ALA A 231 24.29 -33.17 -54.39
C ALA A 231 23.44 -32.05 -54.99
N VAL A 232 24.06 -31.25 -55.84
CA VAL A 232 23.32 -30.24 -56.66
C VAL A 232 22.24 -30.96 -57.47
N THR A 233 21.04 -30.39 -57.55
CA THR A 233 19.84 -30.91 -58.15
C THR A 233 19.09 -32.01 -57.38
N ASP A 234 19.60 -32.46 -56.21
CA ASP A 234 18.84 -33.33 -55.34
C ASP A 234 17.61 -32.57 -54.78
N THR A 235 16.49 -33.28 -54.71
CA THR A 235 15.31 -32.79 -53.98
C THR A 235 15.25 -33.52 -52.65
N VAL A 236 15.28 -32.73 -51.59
CA VAL A 236 15.28 -33.25 -50.21
C VAL A 236 14.16 -32.64 -49.42
N THR A 237 13.59 -33.44 -48.50
CA THR A 237 12.63 -32.93 -47.54
C THR A 237 13.32 -32.45 -46.31
N ILE A 238 13.21 -31.16 -46.03
CA ILE A 238 13.58 -30.55 -44.72
C ILE A 238 12.41 -30.76 -43.79
N THR A 239 12.67 -31.38 -42.66
CA THR A 239 11.65 -31.59 -41.62
C THR A 239 12.07 -30.95 -40.29
N GLY A 240 11.10 -30.63 -39.46
CA GLY A 240 11.43 -30.13 -38.13
C GLY A 240 10.19 -30.07 -37.24
N SER A 241 10.44 -29.61 -36.00
CA SER A 241 9.39 -29.41 -35.01
C SER A 241 9.62 -28.15 -34.21
N VAL A 242 8.52 -27.55 -33.75
CA VAL A 242 8.52 -26.41 -32.83
C VAL A 242 7.74 -26.80 -31.58
N LEU A 243 8.42 -26.83 -30.47
CA LEU A 243 7.88 -27.20 -29.16
C LEU A 243 8.08 -26.08 -28.16
N ASP A 244 7.24 -26.03 -27.13
CA ASP A 244 7.52 -25.17 -25.98
C ASP A 244 8.52 -25.82 -24.99
N ASN A 245 8.86 -25.12 -23.91
CA ASN A 245 9.78 -25.63 -22.89
C ASN A 245 9.21 -26.82 -22.09
N GLN A 246 7.93 -27.14 -22.22
CA GLN A 246 7.27 -28.34 -21.69
C GLN A 246 7.12 -29.47 -22.74
N LEU A 247 7.82 -29.33 -23.89
CA LEU A 247 7.76 -30.23 -25.02
C LEU A 247 6.34 -30.35 -25.63
N GLN A 248 5.48 -29.33 -25.42
CA GLN A 248 4.18 -29.32 -26.08
C GLN A 248 4.30 -28.72 -27.48
N PRO A 249 3.57 -29.28 -28.49
CA PRO A 249 3.65 -28.80 -29.83
C PRO A 249 3.06 -27.39 -30.00
N ILE A 250 3.76 -26.55 -30.75
CA ILE A 250 3.31 -25.21 -31.10
C ILE A 250 2.72 -25.27 -32.52
N ALA A 251 1.40 -25.32 -32.61
CA ALA A 251 0.68 -25.38 -33.85
C ALA A 251 0.48 -24.00 -34.51
N GLY A 252 0.42 -23.95 -35.85
CA GLY A 252 0.11 -22.73 -36.58
C GLY A 252 1.20 -21.65 -36.54
N HIS A 253 2.41 -22.00 -36.12
CA HIS A 253 3.54 -21.06 -36.02
C HIS A 253 4.28 -20.99 -37.37
N VAL A 254 4.65 -19.75 -37.78
CA VAL A 254 5.41 -19.54 -39.02
C VAL A 254 6.89 -19.71 -38.75
N VAL A 255 7.54 -20.63 -39.44
CA VAL A 255 8.97 -20.89 -39.40
C VAL A 255 9.59 -20.43 -40.71
N GLU A 256 10.60 -19.56 -40.65
CA GLU A 256 11.38 -19.14 -41.81
C GLU A 256 12.60 -20.07 -41.97
N LEU A 257 12.67 -20.75 -43.10
CA LEU A 257 13.78 -21.64 -43.44
C LEU A 257 14.84 -20.85 -44.23
N LYS A 258 16.09 -20.96 -43.80
CA LYS A 258 17.27 -20.30 -44.43
C LYS A 258 18.37 -21.30 -44.69
N VAL A 259 19.08 -21.09 -45.80
CA VAL A 259 20.36 -21.75 -46.11
C VAL A 259 21.41 -20.66 -46.35
N ASP A 260 22.52 -20.73 -45.66
CA ASP A 260 23.60 -19.74 -45.71
C ASP A 260 23.14 -18.29 -45.57
N GLY A 261 22.10 -18.07 -44.71
CA GLY A 261 21.49 -16.75 -44.47
C GLY A 261 20.45 -16.31 -45.51
N PHE A 262 20.28 -17.05 -46.63
CA PHE A 262 19.24 -16.76 -47.63
C PHE A 262 17.94 -17.44 -47.28
N VAL A 263 16.84 -16.68 -47.32
CA VAL A 263 15.49 -17.21 -47.06
C VAL A 263 15.08 -18.12 -48.22
N LEU A 264 14.79 -19.40 -47.91
CA LEU A 264 14.21 -20.36 -48.86
C LEU A 264 12.69 -20.19 -48.91
N THR A 265 12.02 -20.23 -47.78
CA THR A 265 10.59 -20.19 -47.68
C THR A 265 10.14 -19.93 -46.24
N GLN A 266 8.85 -19.76 -46.07
CA GLN A 266 8.14 -19.81 -44.77
C GLN A 266 7.21 -20.99 -44.79
N VAL A 267 7.22 -21.78 -43.71
CA VAL A 267 6.32 -22.92 -43.51
C VAL A 267 5.54 -22.71 -42.21
N THR A 268 4.36 -23.31 -42.11
CA THR A 268 3.55 -23.22 -40.88
C THR A 268 3.50 -24.59 -40.22
N THR A 269 3.68 -24.62 -38.90
CA THR A 269 3.63 -25.87 -38.12
C THR A 269 2.24 -26.46 -38.11
N GLY A 270 2.17 -27.79 -38.22
CA GLY A 270 0.95 -28.57 -38.07
C GLY A 270 0.42 -28.62 -36.64
N ALA A 271 -0.69 -29.30 -36.41
CA ALA A 271 -1.29 -29.46 -35.08
C ALA A 271 -0.38 -30.19 -34.08
N ASP A 272 0.58 -30.98 -34.57
CA ASP A 272 1.61 -31.69 -33.82
C ASP A 272 2.91 -30.92 -33.68
N GLY A 273 2.93 -29.61 -34.06
CA GLY A 273 4.10 -28.77 -34.04
C GLY A 273 5.14 -29.08 -35.13
N THR A 274 4.92 -30.05 -36.00
CA THR A 274 5.85 -30.41 -37.07
C THR A 274 5.68 -29.56 -38.31
N PHE A 275 6.77 -29.44 -39.09
CA PHE A 275 6.75 -28.84 -40.43
C PHE A 275 7.60 -29.63 -41.38
N SER A 276 7.30 -29.52 -42.69
CA SER A 276 8.11 -30.11 -43.78
C SER A 276 8.12 -29.20 -44.99
N TYR A 277 9.24 -29.24 -45.73
CA TYR A 277 9.42 -28.51 -46.98
C TYR A 277 10.33 -29.28 -47.94
N ASP A 278 9.86 -29.51 -49.16
CA ASP A 278 10.69 -30.11 -50.21
C ASP A 278 11.52 -29.02 -50.87
N TRP A 279 12.82 -29.17 -50.78
CA TRP A 279 13.80 -28.24 -51.34
C TRP A 279 14.66 -28.92 -52.40
N THR A 280 14.80 -28.28 -53.60
CA THR A 280 15.76 -28.69 -54.61
C THR A 280 17.03 -27.90 -54.46
N VAL A 281 18.18 -28.59 -54.22
CA VAL A 281 19.48 -27.99 -54.02
C VAL A 281 19.94 -27.28 -55.29
N GLN A 282 20.22 -26.00 -55.20
CA GLN A 282 20.59 -25.15 -56.32
C GLN A 282 22.13 -25.02 -56.43
N ASP A 283 22.62 -24.84 -57.63
CA ASP A 283 24.05 -24.77 -57.92
C ASP A 283 24.76 -23.46 -57.54
N PHE A 284 24.02 -22.49 -57.02
CA PHE A 284 24.56 -21.22 -56.59
C PHE A 284 24.86 -21.14 -55.09
N PHE A 285 24.58 -22.20 -54.33
CA PHE A 285 25.05 -22.29 -52.94
C PHE A 285 26.49 -22.75 -52.87
N ASP A 286 27.35 -22.04 -52.11
CA ASP A 286 28.73 -22.41 -51.91
C ASP A 286 28.79 -23.60 -50.93
N PHE A 287 29.17 -24.77 -51.44
CA PHE A 287 29.28 -25.98 -50.64
C PHE A 287 30.70 -26.02 -50.05
N GLY A 288 30.88 -25.42 -48.86
CA GLY A 288 32.13 -25.48 -48.10
C GLY A 288 32.42 -26.85 -47.49
#